data_f0e5aaeebd7f6b08079d0de70ac0fde9
#
_entry.id   f0e5aaeebd7f6b08079d0de70ac0fde9
#
_cell.length_a   1.000
_cell.length_b   1.000
_cell.length_c   1.000
_cell.angle_alpha   90.00
_cell.angle_beta   90.00
_cell.angle_gamma   90.00
#
_symmetry.space_group_name_H-M   'P 1'
#
loop_
_entity.id
_entity.type
_entity.pdbx_description
1 polymer ?
#
loop_
_entity_poly.entity_id
_entity_poly.type
_entity_poly.pdbx_seq_one_letter_code
_entity_poly.pdbx_strand_id
1 'polypeptide(L)'
;MLPLSFVQAITVNEIVEKAASDWQKEAFIVKPEFSLIDLQGNTHTHTSTQGKYLVVNFWATWCPPCLKEIPALVEFYEQNQDKVEVLGLDYEQADRAGIVEFVDSFMVSYPIVLFDEHNGPQFPKFGDIFGMPTTYVYNPQGQLVDFRMGEVDEDFLQQAVLK
;
A
#
# COMPACT_ATOMS: atom_id res chain seq x y z
N MET A 1 -43.61 22.85 36.52
CA MET A 1 -42.24 23.39 36.47
C MET A 1 -41.36 22.34 35.82
N LEU A 2 -41.02 22.55 34.55
CA LEU A 2 -40.05 21.68 33.85
C LEU A 2 -38.65 22.22 34.14
N PRO A 3 -37.65 21.36 34.40
CA PRO A 3 -36.28 21.81 34.62
C PRO A 3 -35.70 22.34 33.31
N LEU A 4 -35.18 23.55 33.36
CA LEU A 4 -34.36 24.12 32.31
C LEU A 4 -33.11 23.23 32.20
N SER A 5 -33.03 22.42 31.13
CA SER A 5 -31.83 21.73 30.75
C SER A 5 -30.77 22.77 30.34
N PHE A 6 -29.72 22.85 31.14
CA PHE A 6 -28.52 23.62 30.80
C PHE A 6 -27.94 23.07 29.48
N VAL A 7 -28.17 23.79 28.41
CA VAL A 7 -27.38 23.60 27.18
C VAL A 7 -25.99 24.15 27.50
N GLN A 8 -25.03 23.29 27.80
CA GLN A 8 -23.66 23.70 27.97
C GLN A 8 -23.17 24.28 26.62
N ALA A 9 -22.72 25.53 26.63
CA ALA A 9 -22.13 26.15 25.50
C ALA A 9 -20.79 25.47 25.23
N ILE A 10 -20.69 24.78 24.07
CA ILE A 10 -19.45 24.17 23.59
C ILE A 10 -18.49 25.30 23.24
N THR A 11 -17.31 25.30 23.81
CA THR A 11 -16.26 26.30 23.52
C THR A 11 -15.64 26.05 22.15
N VAL A 12 -15.07 27.11 21.55
CA VAL A 12 -14.34 27.02 20.27
C VAL A 12 -13.19 26.00 20.37
N ASN A 13 -12.51 25.93 21.54
CA ASN A 13 -11.45 24.95 21.77
C ASN A 13 -11.97 23.50 21.75
N GLU A 14 -13.10 23.23 22.36
CA GLU A 14 -13.72 21.88 22.33
C GLU A 14 -14.16 21.50 20.91
N ILE A 15 -14.62 22.48 20.12
CA ILE A 15 -14.94 22.24 18.69
C ILE A 15 -13.66 21.93 17.90
N VAL A 16 -12.57 22.66 18.14
CA VAL A 16 -11.29 22.46 17.45
C VAL A 16 -10.66 21.13 17.88
N GLU A 17 -10.66 20.81 19.17
CA GLU A 17 -10.12 19.53 19.67
C GLU A 17 -10.95 18.32 19.15
N LYS A 18 -12.27 18.47 19.11
CA LYS A 18 -13.15 17.44 18.56
C LYS A 18 -12.94 17.29 17.06
N ALA A 19 -12.86 18.40 16.31
CA ALA A 19 -12.55 18.38 14.88
C ALA A 19 -11.19 17.73 14.64
N ALA A 20 -10.13 18.09 15.40
CA ALA A 20 -8.83 17.47 15.30
C ALA A 20 -8.87 15.97 15.61
N SER A 21 -9.63 15.54 16.63
CA SER A 21 -9.81 14.12 16.96
C SER A 21 -10.62 13.37 15.90
N ASP A 22 -11.61 14.01 15.30
CA ASP A 22 -12.43 13.44 14.22
C ASP A 22 -11.61 13.35 12.93
N TRP A 23 -10.77 14.35 12.61
CA TRP A 23 -9.80 14.29 11.51
C TRP A 23 -8.78 13.16 11.71
N GLN A 24 -8.33 12.89 12.93
CA GLN A 24 -7.46 11.76 13.25
C GLN A 24 -8.18 10.41 13.14
N LYS A 25 -9.50 10.36 13.39
CA LYS A 25 -10.32 9.14 13.24
C LYS A 25 -10.73 8.88 11.80
N GLU A 26 -10.91 9.92 10.98
CA GLU A 26 -11.24 9.79 9.56
C GLU A 26 -10.00 9.62 8.66
N ALA A 27 -8.81 9.84 9.19
CA ALA A 27 -7.54 9.65 8.48
C ALA A 27 -7.05 8.19 8.51
N PHE A 28 -7.91 7.20 8.66
CA PHE A 28 -7.55 5.86 8.22
C PHE A 28 -7.55 5.89 6.69
N ILE A 29 -6.35 5.95 6.11
CA ILE A 29 -6.22 5.73 4.67
C ILE A 29 -6.75 4.32 4.44
N VAL A 30 -7.91 4.27 3.81
CA VAL A 30 -8.53 3.00 3.43
C VAL A 30 -7.94 2.58 2.10
N LYS A 31 -7.66 1.30 1.97
CA LYS A 31 -7.26 0.68 0.70
C LYS A 31 -8.23 1.10 -0.40
N PRO A 32 -7.77 1.69 -1.51
CA PRO A 32 -8.64 2.12 -2.59
C PRO A 32 -9.31 0.93 -3.28
N GLU A 33 -10.39 1.18 -4.00
CA GLU A 33 -10.87 0.22 -4.98
C GLU A 33 -9.88 0.16 -6.14
N PHE A 34 -9.52 -1.07 -6.55
CA PHE A 34 -8.62 -1.28 -7.67
C PHE A 34 -8.92 -2.59 -8.41
N SER A 35 -8.50 -2.63 -9.66
CA SER A 35 -8.41 -3.82 -10.48
C SER A 35 -7.15 -3.67 -11.34
N LEU A 36 -6.15 -4.49 -11.09
CA LEU A 36 -4.83 -4.43 -11.70
C LEU A 36 -4.47 -5.78 -12.28
N ILE A 37 -3.79 -5.80 -13.43
CA ILE A 37 -3.33 -7.00 -14.11
C ILE A 37 -1.82 -7.08 -13.97
N ASP A 38 -1.31 -8.20 -13.46
CA ASP A 38 0.13 -8.43 -13.31
C ASP A 38 0.81 -8.86 -14.63
N LEU A 39 2.13 -9.01 -14.58
CA LEU A 39 2.92 -9.46 -15.73
C LEU A 39 2.51 -10.83 -16.27
N GLN A 40 1.95 -11.70 -15.43
CA GLN A 40 1.49 -13.05 -15.79
C GLN A 40 0.05 -13.06 -16.31
N GLY A 41 -0.66 -11.91 -16.28
CA GLY A 41 -2.06 -11.77 -16.70
C GLY A 41 -3.08 -12.10 -15.62
N ASN A 42 -2.67 -12.27 -14.36
CA ASN A 42 -3.59 -12.44 -13.25
C ASN A 42 -4.18 -11.10 -12.84
N THR A 43 -5.47 -11.12 -12.47
CA THR A 43 -6.16 -9.91 -12.00
C THR A 43 -6.17 -9.85 -10.48
N HIS A 44 -5.65 -8.77 -9.94
CA HIS A 44 -5.66 -8.43 -8.53
C HIS A 44 -6.67 -7.31 -8.28
N THR A 45 -7.60 -7.50 -7.36
CA THR A 45 -8.64 -6.52 -7.03
C THR A 45 -8.66 -6.21 -5.54
N HIS A 46 -9.30 -5.12 -5.18
CA HIS A 46 -9.52 -4.80 -3.77
C HIS A 46 -10.30 -5.91 -3.03
N THR A 47 -11.16 -6.66 -3.75
CA THR A 47 -11.89 -7.80 -3.19
C THR A 47 -11.07 -9.08 -3.12
N SER A 48 -10.22 -9.37 -4.11
CA SER A 48 -9.35 -10.56 -4.08
C SER A 48 -8.29 -10.50 -2.98
N THR A 49 -7.93 -9.30 -2.54
CA THR A 49 -7.00 -9.07 -1.42
C THR A 49 -7.71 -8.87 -0.08
N GLN A 50 -9.04 -9.05 -0.04
CA GLN A 50 -9.80 -8.95 1.20
C GLN A 50 -9.50 -10.12 2.13
N GLY A 51 -9.33 -9.85 3.41
CA GLY A 51 -8.98 -10.87 4.40
C GLY A 51 -7.48 -11.19 4.47
N LYS A 52 -6.65 -10.58 3.61
CA LYS A 52 -5.19 -10.64 3.66
C LYS A 52 -4.60 -9.26 3.95
N TYR A 53 -3.39 -9.24 4.48
CA TYR A 53 -2.57 -8.03 4.42
C TYR A 53 -2.22 -7.75 2.96
N LEU A 54 -2.19 -6.48 2.59
CA LEU A 54 -1.74 -6.04 1.27
C LEU A 54 -0.52 -5.14 1.43
N VAL A 55 0.60 -5.56 0.88
CA VAL A 55 1.82 -4.76 0.74
C VAL A 55 1.86 -4.21 -0.69
N VAL A 56 1.86 -2.89 -0.82
CA VAL A 56 1.98 -2.21 -2.11
C VAL A 56 3.31 -1.48 -2.14
N ASN A 57 4.21 -1.93 -3.00
CA ASN A 57 5.55 -1.39 -3.14
C ASN A 57 5.69 -0.69 -4.49
N PHE A 58 5.94 0.62 -4.47
CA PHE A 58 6.25 1.41 -5.65
C PHE A 58 7.74 1.41 -5.90
N TRP A 59 8.15 0.99 -7.08
CA TRP A 59 9.54 0.78 -7.44
C TRP A 59 9.82 1.11 -8.91
N ALA A 60 11.09 1.09 -9.32
CA ALA A 60 11.52 1.20 -10.70
C ALA A 60 12.86 0.50 -10.90
N THR A 61 13.16 0.08 -12.13
CA THR A 61 14.41 -0.64 -12.45
C THR A 61 15.66 0.21 -12.28
N TRP A 62 15.55 1.52 -12.47
CA TRP A 62 16.64 2.51 -12.35
C TRP A 62 16.87 3.01 -10.93
N CYS A 63 16.14 2.50 -9.95
CA CYS A 63 16.16 2.97 -8.54
C CYS A 63 17.03 2.02 -7.69
N PRO A 64 18.29 2.37 -7.34
CA PRO A 64 19.18 1.47 -6.61
C PRO A 64 18.65 0.98 -5.27
N PRO A 65 18.03 1.81 -4.40
CA PRO A 65 17.46 1.31 -3.15
C PRO A 65 16.25 0.38 -3.40
N CYS A 66 15.50 0.55 -4.51
CA CYS A 66 14.44 -0.38 -4.88
C CYS A 66 15.00 -1.78 -5.16
N LEU A 67 16.17 -1.87 -5.80
CA LEU A 67 16.81 -3.15 -6.11
C LEU A 67 17.31 -3.86 -4.85
N LYS A 68 17.72 -3.10 -3.83
CA LYS A 68 18.23 -3.67 -2.58
C LYS A 68 17.15 -4.33 -1.74
N GLU A 69 15.91 -3.85 -1.79
CA GLU A 69 14.80 -4.39 -1.00
C GLU A 69 14.15 -5.63 -1.63
N ILE A 70 14.39 -5.90 -2.93
CA ILE A 70 13.78 -7.04 -3.65
C ILE A 70 13.96 -8.36 -2.88
N PRO A 71 15.17 -8.74 -2.42
CA PRO A 71 15.33 -10.00 -1.69
C PRO A 71 14.46 -10.11 -0.43
N ALA A 72 14.34 -9.03 0.34
CA ALA A 72 13.49 -9.01 1.54
C ALA A 72 12.01 -9.16 1.19
N LEU A 73 11.54 -8.48 0.13
CA LEU A 73 10.18 -8.61 -0.37
C LEU A 73 9.87 -10.02 -0.89
N VAL A 74 10.80 -10.62 -1.63
CA VAL A 74 10.68 -12.01 -2.13
C VAL A 74 10.57 -12.98 -0.97
N GLU A 75 11.52 -12.95 -0.03
CA GLU A 75 11.53 -13.84 1.14
C GLU A 75 10.26 -13.68 1.97
N PHE A 76 9.87 -12.45 2.27
CA PHE A 76 8.65 -12.15 3.01
C PHE A 76 7.39 -12.68 2.30
N TYR A 77 7.27 -12.47 0.99
CA TYR A 77 6.15 -12.96 0.19
C TYR A 77 6.06 -14.48 0.21
N GLU A 78 7.18 -15.17 -0.06
CA GLU A 78 7.21 -16.63 -0.11
C GLU A 78 6.85 -17.29 1.23
N GLN A 79 7.23 -16.67 2.34
CA GLN A 79 6.92 -17.17 3.68
C GLN A 79 5.47 -16.89 4.13
N ASN A 80 4.76 -15.94 3.50
CA ASN A 80 3.49 -15.44 4.01
C ASN A 80 2.34 -15.46 2.98
N GLN A 81 2.42 -16.21 1.89
CA GLN A 81 1.42 -16.23 0.79
C GLN A 81 -0.01 -16.56 1.25
N ASP A 82 -0.17 -17.27 2.34
CA ASP A 82 -1.47 -17.62 2.93
C ASP A 82 -2.21 -16.40 3.51
N LYS A 83 -1.48 -15.41 4.03
CA LYS A 83 -2.02 -14.26 4.77
C LYS A 83 -1.62 -12.89 4.22
N VAL A 84 -0.72 -12.84 3.26
CA VAL A 84 -0.19 -11.59 2.68
C VAL A 84 -0.27 -11.66 1.15
N GLU A 85 -0.69 -10.55 0.56
CA GLU A 85 -0.51 -10.26 -0.86
C GLU A 85 0.53 -9.15 -1.00
N VAL A 86 1.46 -9.28 -1.95
CA VAL A 86 2.43 -8.26 -2.30
C VAL A 86 2.22 -7.84 -3.74
N LEU A 87 2.08 -6.55 -4.01
CA LEU A 87 2.02 -5.99 -5.35
C LEU A 87 3.18 -5.02 -5.56
N GLY A 88 4.08 -5.36 -6.45
CA GLY A 88 5.13 -4.46 -6.91
C GLY A 88 4.61 -3.62 -8.07
N LEU A 89 4.36 -2.33 -7.82
CA LEU A 89 3.89 -1.40 -8.83
C LEU A 89 5.09 -0.71 -9.47
N ASP A 90 5.39 -1.11 -10.72
CA ASP A 90 6.48 -0.51 -11.49
C ASP A 90 6.08 0.90 -11.95
N TYR A 91 6.65 1.90 -11.29
CA TYR A 91 6.33 3.32 -11.48
C TYR A 91 7.25 3.98 -12.50
N GLU A 92 7.37 3.34 -13.66
CA GLU A 92 8.12 3.87 -14.80
C GLU A 92 7.43 3.55 -16.13
N GLN A 93 7.78 4.29 -17.16
CA GLN A 93 7.38 3.97 -18.53
C GLN A 93 8.50 3.13 -19.17
N ALA A 94 8.45 1.84 -18.98
CA ALA A 94 9.41 0.92 -19.53
C ALA A 94 8.79 -0.02 -20.56
N ASP A 95 9.64 -0.57 -21.43
CA ASP A 95 9.25 -1.66 -22.28
C ASP A 95 8.96 -2.93 -21.48
N ARG A 96 7.79 -3.52 -21.71
CA ARG A 96 7.34 -4.73 -20.99
C ARG A 96 8.37 -5.86 -21.05
N ALA A 97 9.01 -6.05 -22.23
CA ALA A 97 10.00 -7.12 -22.39
C ALA A 97 11.22 -6.89 -21.49
N GLY A 98 11.67 -5.65 -21.38
CA GLY A 98 12.77 -5.28 -20.47
C GLY A 98 12.43 -5.51 -19.00
N ILE A 99 11.20 -5.21 -18.58
CA ILE A 99 10.76 -5.48 -17.20
C ILE A 99 10.66 -6.99 -16.95
N VAL A 100 10.15 -7.78 -17.88
CA VAL A 100 10.11 -9.25 -17.74
C VAL A 100 11.53 -9.82 -17.55
N GLU A 101 12.48 -9.42 -18.39
CA GLU A 101 13.88 -9.85 -18.26
C GLU A 101 14.48 -9.44 -16.92
N PHE A 102 14.18 -8.22 -16.45
CA PHE A 102 14.62 -7.74 -15.14
C PHE A 102 14.05 -8.60 -14.00
N VAL A 103 12.72 -8.79 -13.99
CA VAL A 103 12.00 -9.58 -12.97
C VAL A 103 12.56 -11.01 -12.88
N ASP A 104 12.81 -11.63 -14.04
CA ASP A 104 13.42 -12.97 -14.11
C ASP A 104 14.86 -12.97 -13.57
N SER A 105 15.66 -11.96 -13.94
CA SER A 105 17.07 -11.84 -13.51
C SER A 105 17.20 -11.63 -12.00
N PHE A 106 16.27 -10.91 -11.40
CA PHE A 106 16.22 -10.68 -9.93
C PHE A 106 15.41 -11.73 -9.17
N MET A 107 14.87 -12.73 -9.87
CA MET A 107 14.07 -13.81 -9.28
C MET A 107 12.89 -13.28 -8.44
N VAL A 108 12.22 -12.25 -8.93
CA VAL A 108 11.07 -11.66 -8.24
C VAL A 108 9.88 -12.61 -8.33
N SER A 109 9.43 -13.12 -7.18
CA SER A 109 8.35 -14.11 -7.09
C SER A 109 6.98 -13.53 -6.78
N TYR A 110 6.91 -12.29 -6.34
CA TYR A 110 5.63 -11.61 -6.09
C TYR A 110 5.10 -10.90 -7.34
N PRO A 111 3.76 -10.68 -7.44
CA PRO A 111 3.13 -10.02 -8.57
C PRO A 111 3.70 -8.64 -8.88
N ILE A 112 4.09 -8.43 -10.13
CA ILE A 112 4.53 -7.15 -10.66
C ILE A 112 3.47 -6.59 -11.61
N VAL A 113 3.09 -5.35 -11.37
CA VAL A 113 2.09 -4.61 -12.15
C VAL A 113 2.76 -3.45 -12.85
N LEU A 114 2.55 -3.37 -14.15
CA LEU A 114 3.09 -2.29 -14.98
C LEU A 114 2.12 -1.13 -15.09
N PHE A 115 2.68 0.04 -15.23
CA PHE A 115 1.99 1.25 -15.64
C PHE A 115 1.88 1.26 -17.17
N ASP A 116 0.89 0.55 -17.70
CA ASP A 116 0.73 0.28 -19.12
C ASP A 116 -0.73 0.42 -19.59
N GLU A 117 -1.01 0.02 -20.83
CA GLU A 117 -2.33 0.04 -21.45
C GLU A 117 -3.36 -0.87 -20.75
N HIS A 118 -2.92 -1.91 -20.02
CA HIS A 118 -3.80 -2.83 -19.30
C HIS A 118 -4.29 -2.25 -17.97
N ASN A 119 -3.44 -1.47 -17.30
CA ASN A 119 -3.69 -0.91 -15.98
C ASN A 119 -4.06 0.57 -16.02
N GLY A 120 -4.00 1.18 -17.21
CA GLY A 120 -4.35 2.58 -17.43
C GLY A 120 -3.22 3.56 -17.09
N PRO A 121 -3.48 4.87 -17.28
CA PRO A 121 -2.47 5.91 -17.22
C PRO A 121 -2.07 6.29 -15.78
N GLN A 122 -2.71 5.75 -14.78
CA GLN A 122 -2.44 6.02 -13.37
C GLN A 122 -2.79 4.80 -12.52
N PHE A 123 -1.90 4.47 -11.60
CA PHE A 123 -2.24 3.52 -10.55
C PHE A 123 -3.29 4.08 -9.60
N PRO A 124 -4.12 3.21 -9.00
CA PRO A 124 -5.03 3.59 -7.92
C PRO A 124 -4.25 4.31 -6.80
N LYS A 125 -4.91 5.27 -6.18
CA LYS A 125 -4.27 6.10 -5.15
C LYS A 125 -4.17 5.34 -3.82
N PHE A 126 -3.12 4.52 -3.68
CA PHE A 126 -2.78 3.86 -2.41
C PHE A 126 -2.20 4.83 -1.38
N GLY A 127 -1.63 5.94 -1.83
CA GLY A 127 -1.03 6.99 -1.02
C GLY A 127 -0.24 7.94 -1.90
N ASP A 128 0.37 8.94 -1.30
CA ASP A 128 1.22 9.89 -2.01
C ASP A 128 2.64 9.32 -2.19
N ILE A 129 3.20 9.47 -3.38
CA ILE A 129 4.54 9.00 -3.73
C ILE A 129 5.45 10.22 -3.85
N PHE A 130 6.27 10.48 -2.85
CA PHE A 130 7.25 11.58 -2.84
C PHE A 130 8.65 11.13 -3.25
N GLY A 131 8.86 9.83 -3.39
CA GLY A 131 10.12 9.20 -3.78
C GLY A 131 9.97 7.69 -3.86
N MET A 132 11.01 7.03 -4.35
CA MET A 132 11.04 5.57 -4.48
C MET A 132 12.27 4.98 -3.77
N PRO A 133 12.11 3.78 -3.20
CA PRO A 133 10.88 3.02 -3.09
C PRO A 133 9.91 3.64 -2.08
N THR A 134 8.61 3.38 -2.24
CA THR A 134 7.59 3.70 -1.25
C THR A 134 6.70 2.48 -1.04
N THR A 135 6.51 2.09 0.20
CA THR A 135 5.73 0.90 0.57
C THR A 135 4.58 1.27 1.50
N TYR A 136 3.39 0.80 1.16
CA TYR A 136 2.18 0.90 1.97
C TYR A 136 1.74 -0.48 2.42
N VAL A 137 1.33 -0.64 3.67
CA VAL A 137 0.82 -1.90 4.22
C VAL A 137 -0.59 -1.71 4.75
N TYR A 138 -1.53 -2.46 4.20
CA TYR A 138 -2.93 -2.48 4.62
C TYR A 138 -3.24 -3.78 5.34
N ASN A 139 -4.04 -3.70 6.41
CA ASN A 139 -4.50 -4.87 7.15
C ASN A 139 -5.65 -5.60 6.40
N PRO A 140 -6.09 -6.78 6.88
CA PRO A 140 -7.18 -7.54 6.27
C PRO A 140 -8.51 -6.80 6.17
N GLN A 141 -8.71 -5.75 6.97
CA GLN A 141 -9.88 -4.86 6.93
C GLN A 141 -9.72 -3.71 5.93
N GLY A 142 -8.58 -3.62 5.25
CA GLY A 142 -8.28 -2.58 4.28
C GLY A 142 -7.85 -1.24 4.88
N GLN A 143 -7.45 -1.21 6.14
CA GLN A 143 -6.93 -0.01 6.80
C GLN A 143 -5.41 0.05 6.65
N LEU A 144 -4.87 1.22 6.35
CA LEU A 144 -3.42 1.44 6.35
C LEU A 144 -2.87 1.27 7.76
N VAL A 145 -1.94 0.34 7.94
CA VAL A 145 -1.31 0.05 9.23
C VAL A 145 0.16 0.43 9.30
N ASP A 146 0.82 0.51 8.14
CA ASP A 146 2.19 0.98 8.07
C ASP A 146 2.53 1.59 6.71
N PHE A 147 3.59 2.40 6.70
CA PHE A 147 4.08 3.09 5.53
C PHE A 147 5.57 3.39 5.68
N ARG A 148 6.33 3.21 4.60
CA ARG A 148 7.73 3.63 4.54
C ARG A 148 8.06 4.24 3.18
N MET A 149 8.69 5.40 3.20
CA MET A 149 9.42 5.95 2.07
C MET A 149 10.90 5.63 2.26
N GLY A 150 11.48 4.94 1.28
CA GLY A 150 12.81 4.35 1.34
C GLY A 150 12.78 2.84 1.45
N GLU A 151 13.95 2.23 1.45
CA GLU A 151 14.18 0.79 1.48
C GLU A 151 13.48 0.11 2.68
N VAL A 152 12.78 -0.98 2.42
CA VAL A 152 12.21 -1.86 3.44
C VAL A 152 13.08 -3.09 3.65
N ASP A 153 13.05 -3.61 4.86
CA ASP A 153 13.70 -4.85 5.25
C ASP A 153 12.66 -5.85 5.80
N GLU A 154 13.10 -7.07 6.04
CA GLU A 154 12.23 -8.11 6.56
C GLU A 154 11.65 -7.75 7.94
N ASP A 155 12.43 -7.12 8.82
CA ASP A 155 11.97 -6.69 10.15
C ASP A 155 10.80 -5.71 10.05
N PHE A 156 10.87 -4.74 9.15
CA PHE A 156 9.76 -3.81 8.89
C PHE A 156 8.52 -4.56 8.41
N LEU A 157 8.68 -5.43 7.41
CA LEU A 157 7.57 -6.18 6.80
C LEU A 157 6.89 -7.09 7.81
N GLN A 158 7.66 -7.83 8.61
CA GLN A 158 7.13 -8.71 9.65
C GLN A 158 6.40 -7.91 10.75
N GLN A 159 6.93 -6.79 11.19
CA GLN A 159 6.29 -5.95 12.20
C GLN A 159 5.00 -5.30 11.68
N ALA A 160 4.96 -4.92 10.41
CA ALA A 160 3.78 -4.31 9.80
C ALA A 160 2.57 -5.25 9.79
N VAL A 161 2.77 -6.55 9.58
CA VAL A 161 1.70 -7.56 9.55
C VAL A 161 1.35 -8.14 10.92
N LEU A 162 1.93 -7.61 11.99
CA LEU A 162 1.54 -7.90 13.37
C LEU A 162 0.61 -6.86 13.97
N LYS A 163 0.37 -5.75 13.26
CA LYS A 163 -0.51 -4.65 13.65
C LYS A 163 -1.93 -4.90 13.17
#